data_64767fab8050d318fcc2c01265c6d22c
#
_entry.id   64767fab8050d318fcc2c01265c6d22c
#
_cell.length_a   1.000
_cell.length_b   1.000
_cell.length_c   1.000
_cell.angle_alpha   90.00
_cell.angle_beta   90.00
_cell.angle_gamma   90.00
#
_symmetry.space_group_name_H-M   'P 1'
#
loop_
_entity.id
_entity.type
_entity.pdbx_description
1 polymer ?
#
loop_
_entity_poly.entity_id
_entity_poly.type
_entity_poly.pdbx_seq_one_letter_code
_entity_poly.pdbx_strand_id
1 'polypeptide(L)'
;MQPTNSFKGIVMLLLCSFIWGTAFVAQSVGADLLGPFSFNGIRSFLGAFFLVPCIAVIDRLSGKPLSFWGTDDSHKRGDLITGGLCCGVLLTIASTLQQTGIAYTSAGKAGFITALYIVIIPILGLLVKKHVTFMQWAAVAVAAAGMYFICINEGFSINKGDLIVLACAVVFAVHIMAIESFTQLVDPVRMSAIQFFVCGMLSLPVIIWAEQPELSAITAAWLPLAHAGIMSCGIAYTLQIAGQKYVNVILASILLSLESVFSVLAGWMFLGETLSMREIGGCVLVFAAILLAQMPERK
;
A
#
# COMPACT_ATOMS: atom_id res chain seq x y z
N MET A 1 -9.90 -10.70 20.42
CA MET A 1 -10.24 -10.98 18.98
C MET A 1 -10.45 -12.48 18.82
N GLN A 2 -11.49 -12.92 18.10
CA GLN A 2 -11.67 -14.37 17.83
C GLN A 2 -10.64 -14.84 16.78
N PRO A 3 -10.02 -16.01 16.94
CA PRO A 3 -8.93 -16.49 16.06
C PRO A 3 -9.32 -16.62 14.58
N THR A 4 -10.59 -16.92 14.27
CA THR A 4 -11.12 -17.01 12.89
C THR A 4 -11.14 -15.67 12.15
N ASN A 5 -11.32 -14.55 12.86
CA ASN A 5 -11.32 -13.22 12.24
C ASN A 5 -9.90 -12.73 11.91
N SER A 6 -8.91 -13.07 12.75
CA SER A 6 -7.51 -12.71 12.49
C SER A 6 -6.98 -13.38 11.23
N PHE A 7 -7.29 -14.67 10.98
CA PHE A 7 -6.89 -15.38 9.76
C PHE A 7 -7.43 -14.69 8.49
N LYS A 8 -8.71 -14.25 8.51
CA LYS A 8 -9.31 -13.52 7.39
C LYS A 8 -8.54 -12.23 7.09
N GLY A 9 -8.16 -11.47 8.11
CA GLY A 9 -7.35 -10.26 7.96
C GLY A 9 -5.97 -10.56 7.36
N ILE A 10 -5.30 -11.60 7.84
CA ILE A 10 -4.00 -12.04 7.33
C ILE A 10 -4.08 -12.37 5.83
N VAL A 11 -5.06 -13.17 5.41
CA VAL A 11 -5.24 -13.53 4.00
C VAL A 11 -5.49 -12.30 3.13
N MET A 12 -6.31 -11.35 3.58
CA MET A 12 -6.56 -10.11 2.85
C MET A 12 -5.29 -9.28 2.68
N LEU A 13 -4.46 -9.15 3.71
CA LEU A 13 -3.21 -8.39 3.67
C LEU A 13 -2.13 -9.11 2.85
N LEU A 14 -2.08 -10.44 2.85
CA LEU A 14 -1.20 -11.22 1.98
C LEU A 14 -1.56 -11.05 0.50
N LEU A 15 -2.85 -11.07 0.15
CA LEU A 15 -3.30 -10.79 -1.21
C LEU A 15 -2.99 -9.35 -1.62
N CYS A 16 -3.15 -8.40 -0.70
CA CYS A 16 -2.79 -7.01 -0.91
C CYS A 16 -1.31 -6.86 -1.24
N SER A 17 -0.42 -7.42 -0.41
CA SER A 17 1.03 -7.35 -0.62
C SER A 17 1.49 -8.06 -1.88
N PHE A 18 0.85 -9.18 -2.27
CA PHE A 18 1.10 -9.84 -3.55
C PHE A 18 0.78 -8.93 -4.74
N ILE A 19 -0.39 -8.29 -4.73
CA ILE A 19 -0.79 -7.36 -5.79
C ILE A 19 0.17 -6.17 -5.85
N TRP A 20 0.56 -5.62 -4.70
CA TRP A 20 1.49 -4.50 -4.66
C TRP A 20 2.91 -4.87 -5.09
N GLY A 21 3.38 -6.07 -4.77
CA GLY A 21 4.66 -6.57 -5.28
C GLY A 21 4.72 -6.56 -6.80
N THR A 22 3.68 -7.02 -7.47
CA THR A 22 3.58 -6.96 -8.94
C THR A 22 3.37 -5.54 -9.46
N ALA A 23 2.76 -4.65 -8.66
CA ALA A 23 2.50 -3.27 -9.07
C ALA A 23 3.77 -2.40 -9.14
N PHE A 24 4.86 -2.76 -8.43
CA PHE A 24 6.15 -2.05 -8.57
C PHE A 24 6.69 -2.14 -9.99
N VAL A 25 6.54 -3.28 -10.66
CA VAL A 25 6.91 -3.45 -12.08
C VAL A 25 6.07 -2.51 -12.96
N ALA A 26 4.76 -2.47 -12.75
CA ALA A 26 3.87 -1.57 -13.48
C ALA A 26 4.19 -0.09 -13.23
N GLN A 27 4.55 0.27 -12.00
CA GLN A 27 4.94 1.64 -11.63
C GLN A 27 6.28 2.05 -12.27
N SER A 28 7.25 1.13 -12.36
CA SER A 28 8.53 1.39 -13.02
C SER A 28 8.33 1.65 -14.51
N VAL A 29 7.61 0.75 -15.21
CA VAL A 29 7.26 0.95 -16.64
C VAL A 29 6.45 2.22 -16.84
N GLY A 30 5.52 2.53 -15.94
CA GLY A 30 4.73 3.74 -15.99
C GLY A 30 5.56 5.02 -15.79
N ALA A 31 6.62 4.98 -14.99
CA ALA A 31 7.50 6.12 -14.74
C ALA A 31 8.33 6.54 -15.97
N ASP A 32 8.59 5.59 -16.88
CA ASP A 32 9.27 5.88 -18.15
C ASP A 32 8.38 6.59 -19.16
N LEU A 33 7.05 6.50 -19.01
CA LEU A 33 6.07 6.99 -19.96
C LEU A 33 5.33 8.25 -19.51
N LEU A 34 5.10 8.38 -18.19
CA LEU A 34 4.25 9.42 -17.60
C LEU A 34 4.91 10.06 -16.39
N GLY A 35 4.67 11.35 -16.20
CA GLY A 35 5.04 12.04 -14.97
C GLY A 35 4.33 11.47 -13.74
N PRO A 36 4.89 11.69 -12.54
CA PRO A 36 4.39 11.06 -11.32
C PRO A 36 2.95 11.43 -10.96
N PHE A 37 2.52 12.65 -11.21
CA PHE A 37 1.13 13.08 -10.97
C PHE A 37 0.18 12.52 -12.02
N SER A 38 0.59 12.46 -13.30
CA SER A 38 -0.20 11.88 -14.38
C SER A 38 -0.45 10.40 -14.14
N PHE A 39 0.59 9.63 -13.82
CA PHE A 39 0.45 8.22 -13.52
C PHE A 39 -0.45 8.00 -12.28
N ASN A 40 -0.17 8.72 -11.17
CA ASN A 40 -0.94 8.58 -9.93
C ASN A 40 -2.38 9.06 -10.06
N GLY A 41 -2.62 10.19 -10.72
CA GLY A 41 -3.97 10.72 -10.91
C GLY A 41 -4.84 9.81 -11.75
N ILE A 42 -4.33 9.35 -12.91
CA ILE A 42 -5.07 8.49 -13.82
C ILE A 42 -5.38 7.14 -13.17
N ARG A 43 -4.38 6.46 -12.56
CA ARG A 43 -4.61 5.18 -11.87
C ARG A 43 -5.58 5.31 -10.70
N SER A 44 -5.55 6.46 -9.99
CA SER A 44 -6.47 6.74 -8.88
C SER A 44 -7.91 6.91 -9.35
N PHE A 45 -8.15 7.65 -10.42
CA PHE A 45 -9.47 7.72 -11.03
C PHE A 45 -9.96 6.37 -11.54
N LEU A 46 -9.09 5.60 -12.21
CA LEU A 46 -9.44 4.23 -12.64
C LEU A 46 -9.87 3.36 -11.45
N GLY A 47 -9.12 3.40 -10.34
CA GLY A 47 -9.46 2.68 -9.12
C GLY A 47 -10.78 3.16 -8.49
N ALA A 48 -10.96 4.47 -8.35
CA ALA A 48 -12.18 5.05 -7.80
C ALA A 48 -13.42 4.68 -8.62
N PHE A 49 -13.37 4.86 -9.94
CA PHE A 49 -14.48 4.52 -10.83
C PHE A 49 -14.75 3.02 -10.92
N PHE A 50 -13.71 2.18 -10.86
CA PHE A 50 -13.87 0.73 -10.75
C PHE A 50 -14.62 0.31 -9.48
N LEU A 51 -14.38 0.99 -8.37
CA LEU A 51 -15.03 0.67 -7.10
C LEU A 51 -16.52 1.05 -7.05
N VAL A 52 -16.98 2.03 -7.83
CA VAL A 52 -18.40 2.43 -7.87
C VAL A 52 -19.32 1.27 -8.25
N PRO A 53 -19.14 0.58 -9.40
CA PRO A 53 -19.94 -0.61 -9.70
C PRO A 53 -19.72 -1.75 -8.71
N CYS A 54 -18.50 -1.90 -8.14
CA CYS A 54 -18.27 -2.90 -7.10
C CYS A 54 -19.14 -2.65 -5.86
N ILE A 55 -19.28 -1.39 -5.41
CA ILE A 55 -20.17 -1.01 -4.32
C ILE A 55 -21.62 -1.41 -4.65
N ALA A 56 -22.11 -1.08 -5.84
CA ALA A 56 -23.46 -1.40 -6.26
C ALA A 56 -23.72 -2.91 -6.28
N VAL A 57 -22.76 -3.70 -6.78
CA VAL A 57 -22.85 -5.18 -6.79
C VAL A 57 -22.86 -5.74 -5.37
N ILE A 58 -21.95 -5.28 -4.50
CA ILE A 58 -21.86 -5.74 -3.10
C ILE A 58 -23.16 -5.41 -2.33
N ASP A 59 -23.70 -4.20 -2.51
CA ASP A 59 -24.97 -3.82 -1.86
C ASP A 59 -26.12 -4.70 -2.33
N ARG A 60 -26.22 -4.94 -3.65
CA ARG A 60 -27.26 -5.80 -4.22
C ARG A 60 -27.17 -7.24 -3.71
N LEU A 61 -25.98 -7.82 -3.66
CA LEU A 61 -25.76 -9.17 -3.12
C LEU A 61 -26.02 -9.27 -1.62
N SER A 62 -25.83 -8.17 -0.90
CA SER A 62 -26.07 -8.08 0.56
C SER A 62 -27.50 -7.67 0.92
N GLY A 63 -28.39 -7.48 -0.06
CA GLY A 63 -29.77 -7.04 0.16
C GLY A 63 -29.88 -5.62 0.72
N LYS A 64 -28.84 -4.79 0.52
CA LYS A 64 -28.81 -3.39 0.99
C LYS A 64 -29.37 -2.45 -0.10
N PRO A 65 -29.95 -1.30 0.30
CA PRO A 65 -30.35 -0.28 -0.67
C PRO A 65 -29.13 0.22 -1.45
N LEU A 66 -29.31 0.43 -2.76
CA LEU A 66 -28.27 1.00 -3.62
C LEU A 66 -28.00 2.44 -3.22
N SER A 67 -26.95 2.67 -2.49
CA SER A 67 -26.51 4.00 -2.04
C SER A 67 -25.00 4.05 -1.98
N PHE A 68 -24.40 5.10 -2.58
CA PHE A 68 -22.96 5.29 -2.45
C PHE A 68 -22.52 5.41 -0.97
N TRP A 69 -23.34 6.00 -0.14
CA TRP A 69 -23.02 6.19 1.29
C TRP A 69 -23.17 4.92 2.14
N GLY A 70 -24.03 3.97 1.72
CA GLY A 70 -24.27 2.71 2.44
C GLY A 70 -24.98 2.85 3.78
N THR A 71 -25.34 4.06 4.17
CA THR A 71 -26.00 4.38 5.45
C THR A 71 -26.76 5.69 5.35
N ASP A 72 -27.84 5.82 6.10
CA ASP A 72 -28.59 7.07 6.29
C ASP A 72 -28.15 7.85 7.54
N ASP A 73 -27.32 7.25 8.37
CA ASP A 73 -26.74 7.85 9.55
C ASP A 73 -25.71 8.93 9.16
N SER A 74 -25.97 10.18 9.54
CA SER A 74 -25.13 11.33 9.23
C SER A 74 -23.75 11.25 9.89
N HIS A 75 -23.64 10.69 11.08
CA HIS A 75 -22.35 10.49 11.75
C HIS A 75 -21.46 9.52 10.99
N LYS A 76 -22.01 8.37 10.59
CA LYS A 76 -21.26 7.38 9.79
C LYS A 76 -20.86 7.90 8.42
N ARG A 77 -21.69 8.77 7.80
CA ARG A 77 -21.30 9.48 6.57
C ARG A 77 -20.15 10.44 6.84
N GLY A 78 -20.20 11.18 7.95
CA GLY A 78 -19.12 12.08 8.39
C GLY A 78 -17.80 11.33 8.59
N ASP A 79 -17.83 10.20 9.28
CA ASP A 79 -16.64 9.34 9.48
C ASP A 79 -16.08 8.82 8.14
N LEU A 80 -16.97 8.41 7.23
CA LEU A 80 -16.57 7.92 5.91
C LEU A 80 -15.91 9.03 5.07
N ILE A 81 -16.48 10.23 5.05
CA ILE A 81 -15.92 11.38 4.34
C ILE A 81 -14.60 11.79 4.95
N THR A 82 -14.54 11.93 6.27
CA THR A 82 -13.33 12.34 6.99
C THR A 82 -12.20 11.32 6.80
N GLY A 83 -12.51 10.02 6.93
CA GLY A 83 -11.56 8.95 6.69
C GLY A 83 -11.06 8.92 5.26
N GLY A 84 -11.97 9.03 4.28
CA GLY A 84 -11.63 9.07 2.87
C GLY A 84 -10.80 10.29 2.47
N LEU A 85 -11.12 11.48 3.01
CA LEU A 85 -10.35 12.72 2.79
C LEU A 85 -8.96 12.63 3.42
N CYS A 86 -8.88 12.25 4.70
CA CYS A 86 -7.62 12.12 5.42
C CYS A 86 -6.69 11.12 4.73
N CYS A 87 -7.18 9.91 4.48
CA CYS A 87 -6.40 8.89 3.80
C CYS A 87 -6.09 9.26 2.35
N GLY A 88 -6.99 9.95 1.64
CA GLY A 88 -6.76 10.42 0.28
C GLY A 88 -5.64 11.46 0.16
N VAL A 89 -5.58 12.42 1.09
CA VAL A 89 -4.49 13.42 1.15
C VAL A 89 -3.16 12.73 1.46
N LEU A 90 -3.11 11.89 2.49
CA LEU A 90 -1.90 11.14 2.85
C LEU A 90 -1.43 10.25 1.69
N LEU A 91 -2.36 9.56 1.05
CA LEU A 91 -2.08 8.72 -0.11
C LEU A 91 -1.53 9.52 -1.29
N THR A 92 -2.10 10.69 -1.57
CA THR A 92 -1.59 11.57 -2.63
C THR A 92 -0.13 11.93 -2.40
N ILE A 93 0.20 12.36 -1.19
CA ILE A 93 1.58 12.73 -0.84
C ILE A 93 2.49 11.50 -0.93
N ALA A 94 2.12 10.40 -0.30
CA ALA A 94 2.93 9.19 -0.26
C ALA A 94 3.18 8.61 -1.66
N SER A 95 2.11 8.42 -2.44
CA SER A 95 2.22 7.80 -3.77
C SER A 95 2.94 8.68 -4.79
N THR A 96 2.82 10.01 -4.66
CA THR A 96 3.56 10.94 -5.53
C THR A 96 5.05 10.95 -5.18
N LEU A 97 5.40 10.96 -3.88
CA LEU A 97 6.79 10.81 -3.45
C LEU A 97 7.37 9.47 -3.94
N GLN A 98 6.62 8.37 -3.80
CA GLN A 98 7.06 7.05 -4.26
C GLN A 98 7.31 7.06 -5.77
N GLN A 99 6.34 7.52 -6.57
CA GLN A 99 6.44 7.53 -8.02
C GLN A 99 7.56 8.46 -8.50
N THR A 100 7.77 9.60 -7.83
CA THR A 100 8.89 10.50 -8.11
C THR A 100 10.23 9.84 -7.76
N GLY A 101 10.30 9.16 -6.62
CA GLY A 101 11.54 8.51 -6.17
C GLY A 101 11.95 7.32 -7.04
N ILE A 102 10.98 6.53 -7.54
CA ILE A 102 11.23 5.39 -8.45
C ILE A 102 11.94 5.83 -9.73
N ALA A 103 11.70 7.05 -10.22
CA ALA A 103 12.39 7.57 -11.40
C ALA A 103 13.90 7.80 -11.19
N TYR A 104 14.38 7.82 -9.94
CA TYR A 104 15.79 8.10 -9.58
C TYR A 104 16.48 6.93 -8.87
N THR A 105 15.76 5.86 -8.57
CA THR A 105 16.30 4.66 -7.88
C THR A 105 15.74 3.39 -8.49
N SER A 106 16.33 2.22 -8.19
CA SER A 106 15.80 0.95 -8.69
C SER A 106 14.48 0.58 -8.00
N ALA A 107 13.60 -0.16 -8.70
CA ALA A 107 12.33 -0.63 -8.18
C ALA A 107 12.50 -1.46 -6.89
N GLY A 108 13.49 -2.36 -6.83
CA GLY A 108 13.80 -3.15 -5.64
C GLY A 108 14.23 -2.29 -4.45
N LYS A 109 15.07 -1.27 -4.70
CA LYS A 109 15.53 -0.35 -3.64
C LYS A 109 14.39 0.56 -3.16
N ALA A 110 13.54 1.05 -4.08
CA ALA A 110 12.34 1.79 -3.73
C ALA A 110 11.38 0.94 -2.88
N GLY A 111 11.16 -0.33 -3.25
CA GLY A 111 10.36 -1.28 -2.48
C GLY A 111 10.89 -1.49 -1.07
N PHE A 112 12.21 -1.68 -0.92
CA PHE A 112 12.86 -1.81 0.39
C PHE A 112 12.66 -0.56 1.26
N ILE A 113 12.99 0.62 0.72
CA ILE A 113 12.93 1.86 1.48
C ILE A 113 11.48 2.21 1.83
N THR A 114 10.52 1.98 0.90
CA THR A 114 9.08 2.15 1.21
C THR A 114 8.68 1.25 2.37
N ALA A 115 9.05 -0.02 2.35
CA ALA A 115 8.70 -0.99 3.38
C ALA A 115 9.33 -0.70 4.75
N LEU A 116 10.25 0.28 4.88
CA LEU A 116 10.73 0.77 6.19
C LEU A 116 9.61 1.36 7.06
N TYR A 117 8.40 1.60 6.52
CA TYR A 117 7.23 1.90 7.34
C TYR A 117 7.03 0.84 8.45
N ILE A 118 7.48 -0.39 8.27
CA ILE A 118 7.45 -1.44 9.29
C ILE A 118 8.21 -1.06 10.58
N VAL A 119 9.30 -0.31 10.45
CA VAL A 119 10.09 0.22 11.57
C VAL A 119 9.50 1.53 12.09
N ILE A 120 8.99 2.36 11.17
CA ILE A 120 8.47 3.68 11.49
C ILE A 120 7.14 3.59 12.28
N ILE A 121 6.26 2.65 11.92
CA ILE A 121 4.94 2.47 12.57
C ILE A 121 5.05 2.22 14.08
N PRO A 122 5.86 1.28 14.60
CA PRO A 122 6.00 1.10 16.03
C PRO A 122 6.63 2.32 16.72
N ILE A 123 7.56 3.02 16.07
CA ILE A 123 8.15 4.26 16.60
C ILE A 123 7.05 5.35 16.74
N LEU A 124 6.27 5.60 15.69
CA LEU A 124 5.14 6.52 15.74
C LEU A 124 4.08 6.05 16.73
N GLY A 125 3.87 4.73 16.85
CA GLY A 125 2.98 4.12 17.83
C GLY A 125 3.31 4.51 19.26
N LEU A 126 4.59 4.55 19.62
CA LEU A 126 5.03 5.00 20.95
C LEU A 126 4.66 6.47 21.20
N LEU A 127 4.75 7.35 20.18
CA LEU A 127 4.36 8.76 20.32
C LEU A 127 2.86 8.94 20.62
N VAL A 128 2.02 8.04 20.12
CA VAL A 128 0.58 8.00 20.42
C VAL A 128 0.22 7.03 21.55
N LYS A 129 1.20 6.68 22.40
CA LYS A 129 1.06 5.84 23.60
C LYS A 129 0.51 4.43 23.31
N LYS A 130 0.74 3.88 22.12
CA LYS A 130 0.46 2.47 21.83
C LYS A 130 1.54 1.59 22.45
N HIS A 131 1.13 0.50 23.08
CA HIS A 131 2.06 -0.51 23.57
C HIS A 131 2.60 -1.34 22.40
N VAL A 132 3.93 -1.43 22.32
CA VAL A 132 4.65 -2.30 21.37
C VAL A 132 5.41 -3.34 22.20
N THR A 133 5.12 -4.61 21.95
CA THR A 133 5.70 -5.71 22.72
C THR A 133 7.15 -5.99 22.29
N PHE A 134 7.92 -6.66 23.14
CA PHE A 134 9.28 -7.08 22.78
C PHE A 134 9.29 -8.00 21.54
N MET A 135 8.32 -8.92 21.44
CA MET A 135 8.21 -9.81 20.28
C MET A 135 7.90 -9.06 18.99
N GLN A 136 7.09 -8.01 19.04
CA GLN A 136 6.84 -7.15 17.91
C GLN A 136 8.09 -6.39 17.47
N TRP A 137 8.90 -5.86 18.41
CA TRP A 137 10.19 -5.26 18.09
C TRP A 137 11.17 -6.26 17.48
N ALA A 138 11.25 -7.47 18.03
CA ALA A 138 12.07 -8.54 17.47
C ALA A 138 11.62 -8.90 16.04
N ALA A 139 10.31 -9.02 15.81
CA ALA A 139 9.74 -9.29 14.49
C ALA A 139 10.08 -8.17 13.49
N VAL A 140 9.96 -6.90 13.90
CA VAL A 140 10.32 -5.74 13.08
C VAL A 140 11.80 -5.76 12.71
N ALA A 141 12.68 -6.05 13.67
CA ALA A 141 14.12 -6.13 13.42
C ALA A 141 14.47 -7.27 12.44
N VAL A 142 13.87 -8.44 12.61
CA VAL A 142 14.06 -9.59 11.71
C VAL A 142 13.51 -9.31 10.31
N ALA A 143 12.33 -8.68 10.20
CA ALA A 143 11.76 -8.30 8.91
C ALA A 143 12.63 -7.25 8.19
N ALA A 144 13.09 -6.21 8.90
CA ALA A 144 13.98 -5.19 8.34
C ALA A 144 15.30 -5.80 7.84
N ALA A 145 15.90 -6.74 8.59
CA ALA A 145 17.08 -7.47 8.16
C ALA A 145 16.79 -8.33 6.92
N GLY A 146 15.67 -9.04 6.89
CA GLY A 146 15.25 -9.84 5.72
C GLY A 146 15.08 -8.99 4.48
N MET A 147 14.37 -7.85 4.59
CA MET A 147 14.21 -6.90 3.47
C MET A 147 15.54 -6.31 3.00
N TYR A 148 16.47 -6.03 3.92
CA TYR A 148 17.81 -5.60 3.55
C TYR A 148 18.51 -6.64 2.67
N PHE A 149 18.45 -7.93 3.02
CA PHE A 149 19.03 -8.99 2.20
C PHE A 149 18.36 -9.16 0.85
N ILE A 150 17.05 -8.90 0.75
CA ILE A 150 16.29 -8.99 -0.51
C ILE A 150 16.67 -7.85 -1.46
N CYS A 151 16.70 -6.62 -0.96
CA CYS A 151 16.64 -5.44 -1.83
C CYS A 151 17.97 -4.72 -2.01
N ILE A 152 18.99 -4.99 -1.19
CA ILE A 152 20.29 -4.32 -1.27
C ILE A 152 21.33 -5.26 -1.88
N ASN A 153 21.64 -5.03 -3.14
CA ASN A 153 22.76 -5.64 -3.83
C ASN A 153 24.07 -4.87 -3.54
N GLU A 154 25.21 -5.35 -4.04
CA GLU A 154 26.53 -4.78 -3.77
C GLU A 154 26.60 -3.27 -4.10
N GLY A 155 27.18 -2.48 -3.18
CA GLY A 155 27.39 -1.04 -3.36
C GLY A 155 26.23 -0.14 -2.88
N PHE A 156 25.93 -0.17 -1.57
CA PHE A 156 24.95 0.74 -0.98
C PHE A 156 25.38 2.20 -1.12
N SER A 157 24.83 2.88 -2.10
CA SER A 157 24.95 4.34 -2.25
C SER A 157 23.58 4.98 -2.05
N ILE A 158 23.50 6.04 -1.24
CA ILE A 158 22.27 6.81 -1.05
C ILE A 158 22.22 7.87 -2.14
N ASN A 159 21.15 7.88 -2.92
CA ASN A 159 20.88 8.88 -3.94
C ASN A 159 19.65 9.74 -3.59
N LYS A 160 19.37 10.75 -4.42
CA LYS A 160 18.22 11.65 -4.23
C LYS A 160 16.88 10.87 -4.21
N GLY A 161 16.73 9.86 -5.05
CA GLY A 161 15.52 9.04 -5.12
C GLY A 161 15.28 8.29 -3.81
N ASP A 162 16.33 7.77 -3.19
CA ASP A 162 16.24 7.05 -1.92
C ASP A 162 15.70 7.93 -0.79
N LEU A 163 16.14 9.20 -0.73
CA LEU A 163 15.65 10.15 0.27
C LEU A 163 14.18 10.51 0.03
N ILE A 164 13.76 10.63 -1.22
CA ILE A 164 12.35 10.88 -1.57
C ILE A 164 11.49 9.68 -1.17
N VAL A 165 11.94 8.45 -1.45
CA VAL A 165 11.22 7.23 -1.05
C VAL A 165 11.23 7.04 0.47
N LEU A 166 12.28 7.47 1.17
CA LEU A 166 12.28 7.45 2.65
C LEU A 166 11.22 8.40 3.22
N ALA A 167 11.09 9.61 2.65
CA ALA A 167 10.00 10.51 3.03
C ALA A 167 8.62 9.89 2.72
N CYS A 168 8.48 9.20 1.58
CA CYS A 168 7.30 8.41 1.25
C CYS A 168 6.99 7.37 2.32
N ALA A 169 7.98 6.61 2.80
CA ALA A 169 7.81 5.58 3.84
C ALA A 169 7.23 6.16 5.14
N VAL A 170 7.68 7.36 5.54
CA VAL A 170 7.10 8.07 6.70
C VAL A 170 5.62 8.39 6.49
N VAL A 171 5.27 8.92 5.32
CA VAL A 171 3.88 9.27 5.02
C VAL A 171 3.00 8.02 4.90
N PHE A 172 3.50 6.92 4.31
CA PHE A 172 2.77 5.65 4.31
C PHE A 172 2.59 5.07 5.71
N ALA A 173 3.57 5.22 6.61
CA ALA A 173 3.39 4.80 8.00
C ALA A 173 2.23 5.55 8.66
N VAL A 174 2.14 6.88 8.47
CA VAL A 174 1.01 7.69 8.96
C VAL A 174 -0.31 7.27 8.29
N HIS A 175 -0.30 7.01 6.97
CA HIS A 175 -1.48 6.55 6.24
C HIS A 175 -2.00 5.20 6.76
N ILE A 176 -1.12 4.21 6.99
CA ILE A 176 -1.49 2.90 7.54
C ILE A 176 -2.10 3.04 8.95
N MET A 177 -1.53 3.94 9.79
CA MET A 177 -2.09 4.25 11.11
C MET A 177 -3.42 4.98 11.03
N ALA A 178 -3.61 5.88 10.06
CA ALA A 178 -4.88 6.55 9.81
C ALA A 178 -5.96 5.54 9.38
N ILE A 179 -5.65 4.62 8.47
CA ILE A 179 -6.55 3.52 8.10
C ILE A 179 -7.00 2.74 9.35
N GLU A 180 -6.08 2.37 10.23
CA GLU A 180 -6.42 1.65 11.46
C GLU A 180 -7.47 2.40 12.29
N SER A 181 -7.36 3.73 12.36
CA SER A 181 -8.28 4.55 13.14
C SER A 181 -9.71 4.58 12.57
N PHE A 182 -9.86 4.49 11.25
CA PHE A 182 -11.16 4.56 10.58
C PHE A 182 -11.76 3.19 10.24
N THR A 183 -10.95 2.14 10.11
CA THR A 183 -11.38 0.83 9.56
C THR A 183 -12.49 0.15 10.36
N GLN A 184 -12.68 0.50 11.64
CA GLN A 184 -13.78 -0.01 12.47
C GLN A 184 -15.09 0.77 12.28
N LEU A 185 -15.03 1.98 11.77
CA LEU A 185 -16.14 2.94 11.69
C LEU A 185 -16.79 2.95 10.31
N VAL A 186 -16.03 2.60 9.26
CA VAL A 186 -16.42 2.82 7.87
C VAL A 186 -16.45 1.53 7.03
N ASP A 187 -17.15 1.60 5.91
CA ASP A 187 -17.12 0.57 4.88
C ASP A 187 -15.80 0.68 4.08
N PRO A 188 -15.00 -0.40 3.99
CA PRO A 188 -13.68 -0.35 3.37
C PRO A 188 -13.70 -0.05 1.87
N VAL A 189 -14.71 -0.54 1.15
CA VAL A 189 -14.83 -0.32 -0.31
C VAL A 189 -15.15 1.13 -0.60
N ARG A 190 -16.06 1.72 0.16
CA ARG A 190 -16.47 3.12 0.03
C ARG A 190 -15.35 4.06 0.43
N MET A 191 -14.65 3.76 1.53
CA MET A 191 -13.50 4.54 1.96
C MET A 191 -12.39 4.51 0.91
N SER A 192 -12.13 3.34 0.30
CA SER A 192 -11.17 3.19 -0.79
C SER A 192 -11.56 4.03 -2.01
N ALA A 193 -12.84 4.02 -2.40
CA ALA A 193 -13.32 4.82 -3.53
C ALA A 193 -13.11 6.33 -3.28
N ILE A 194 -13.43 6.83 -2.08
CA ILE A 194 -13.26 8.24 -1.74
C ILE A 194 -11.78 8.63 -1.70
N GLN A 195 -10.91 7.85 -1.04
CA GLN A 195 -9.48 8.19 -0.96
C GLN A 195 -8.83 8.25 -2.34
N PHE A 196 -9.20 7.36 -3.27
CA PHE A 196 -8.66 7.40 -4.64
C PHE A 196 -9.27 8.52 -5.48
N PHE A 197 -10.54 8.84 -5.30
CA PHE A 197 -11.13 10.01 -5.93
C PHE A 197 -10.43 11.29 -5.48
N VAL A 198 -10.16 11.44 -4.19
CA VAL A 198 -9.41 12.57 -3.62
C VAL A 198 -7.99 12.62 -4.17
N CYS A 199 -7.30 11.48 -4.24
CA CYS A 199 -5.95 11.41 -4.81
C CYS A 199 -5.93 11.85 -6.29
N GLY A 200 -6.90 11.39 -7.08
CA GLY A 200 -7.07 11.82 -8.47
C GLY A 200 -7.31 13.32 -8.57
N MET A 201 -8.23 13.86 -7.79
CA MET A 201 -8.58 15.30 -7.78
C MET A 201 -7.39 16.20 -7.37
N LEU A 202 -6.63 15.80 -6.37
CA LEU A 202 -5.45 16.56 -5.93
C LEU A 202 -4.30 16.50 -6.94
N SER A 203 -4.25 15.46 -7.78
CA SER A 203 -3.26 15.34 -8.86
C SER A 203 -3.62 16.20 -10.08
N LEU A 204 -4.91 16.45 -10.33
CA LEU A 204 -5.39 17.16 -11.54
C LEU A 204 -4.71 18.50 -11.82
N PRO A 205 -4.52 19.42 -10.85
CA PRO A 205 -3.89 20.71 -11.15
C PRO A 205 -2.49 20.53 -11.76
N VAL A 206 -1.69 19.60 -11.21
CA VAL A 206 -0.33 19.36 -11.73
C VAL A 206 -0.37 18.68 -13.09
N ILE A 207 -1.30 17.74 -13.30
CA ILE A 207 -1.49 17.10 -14.61
C ILE A 207 -1.82 18.14 -15.69
N ILE A 208 -2.73 19.05 -15.40
CA ILE A 208 -3.24 20.02 -16.39
C ILE A 208 -2.22 21.13 -16.67
N TRP A 209 -1.52 21.63 -15.64
CA TRP A 209 -0.69 22.83 -15.79
C TRP A 209 0.80 22.55 -15.91
N ALA A 210 1.30 21.42 -15.39
CA ALA A 210 2.74 21.14 -15.35
C ALA A 210 3.15 19.93 -16.19
N GLU A 211 2.47 18.78 -16.08
CA GLU A 211 2.90 17.57 -16.76
C GLU A 211 2.32 17.42 -18.18
N GLN A 212 1.07 17.82 -18.39
CA GLN A 212 0.38 17.85 -19.69
C GLN A 212 0.65 16.59 -20.55
N PRO A 213 0.35 15.37 -20.05
CA PRO A 213 0.72 14.14 -20.74
C PRO A 213 0.02 14.05 -22.10
N GLU A 214 0.76 13.67 -23.15
CA GLU A 214 0.18 13.39 -24.45
C GLU A 214 -0.73 12.14 -24.38
N LEU A 215 -1.80 12.14 -25.18
CA LEU A 215 -2.70 10.98 -25.26
C LEU A 215 -1.97 9.70 -25.73
N SER A 216 -0.98 9.86 -26.59
CA SER A 216 -0.07 8.80 -27.05
C SER A 216 0.66 8.12 -25.87
N ALA A 217 1.20 8.90 -24.93
CA ALA A 217 1.87 8.40 -23.74
C ALA A 217 0.89 7.67 -22.78
N ILE A 218 -0.31 8.23 -22.59
CA ILE A 218 -1.36 7.60 -21.78
C ILE A 218 -1.78 6.26 -22.40
N THR A 219 -1.97 6.22 -23.73
CA THR A 219 -2.34 4.97 -24.41
C THR A 219 -1.20 3.95 -24.43
N ALA A 220 0.06 4.37 -24.53
CA ALA A 220 1.21 3.47 -24.38
C ALA A 220 1.30 2.86 -22.96
N ALA A 221 0.90 3.64 -21.94
CA ALA A 221 0.90 3.21 -20.53
C ALA A 221 -0.39 2.47 -20.11
N TRP A 222 -1.28 2.08 -21.04
CA TRP A 222 -2.60 1.54 -20.70
C TRP A 222 -2.55 0.32 -19.77
N LEU A 223 -1.62 -0.61 -20.01
CA LEU A 223 -1.50 -1.83 -19.21
C LEU A 223 -0.99 -1.57 -17.79
N PRO A 224 0.15 -0.85 -17.58
CA PRO A 224 0.55 -0.44 -16.25
C PRO A 224 -0.50 0.42 -15.52
N LEU A 225 -1.21 1.31 -16.21
CA LEU A 225 -2.30 2.10 -15.63
C LEU A 225 -3.49 1.23 -15.21
N ALA A 226 -3.90 0.28 -16.05
CA ALA A 226 -5.00 -0.64 -15.72
C ALA A 226 -4.63 -1.53 -14.52
N HIS A 227 -3.44 -2.11 -14.49
CA HIS A 227 -2.97 -2.90 -13.36
C HIS A 227 -2.89 -2.05 -12.09
N ALA A 228 -2.23 -0.90 -12.14
CA ALA A 228 -2.10 -0.02 -10.98
C ALA A 228 -3.44 0.56 -10.52
N GLY A 229 -4.36 0.87 -11.43
CA GLY A 229 -5.68 1.42 -11.11
C GLY A 229 -6.65 0.37 -10.58
N ILE A 230 -6.83 -0.73 -11.28
CA ILE A 230 -7.84 -1.74 -10.91
C ILE A 230 -7.31 -2.66 -9.81
N MET A 231 -6.16 -3.29 -10.05
CA MET A 231 -5.64 -4.29 -9.10
C MET A 231 -5.07 -3.62 -7.85
N SER A 232 -4.17 -2.63 -7.99
CA SER A 232 -3.55 -1.97 -6.85
C SER A 232 -4.53 -1.01 -6.15
N CYS A 233 -5.05 0.01 -6.84
CA CYS A 233 -5.91 1.02 -6.21
C CYS A 233 -7.30 0.44 -5.87
N GLY A 234 -7.93 -0.28 -6.79
CA GLY A 234 -9.27 -0.82 -6.58
C GLY A 234 -9.28 -1.96 -5.57
N ILE A 235 -8.55 -3.03 -5.83
CA ILE A 235 -8.62 -4.27 -5.05
C ILE A 235 -7.68 -4.24 -3.85
N ALA A 236 -6.37 -4.00 -4.03
CA ALA A 236 -5.40 -4.19 -2.96
C ALA A 236 -5.61 -3.22 -1.79
N TYR A 237 -5.79 -1.91 -2.04
CA TYR A 237 -6.09 -0.96 -0.95
C TYR A 237 -7.42 -1.24 -0.24
N THR A 238 -8.42 -1.74 -0.97
CA THR A 238 -9.68 -2.20 -0.34
C THR A 238 -9.43 -3.38 0.58
N LEU A 239 -8.61 -4.34 0.15
CA LEU A 239 -8.19 -5.48 0.96
C LEU A 239 -7.35 -5.02 2.17
N GLN A 240 -6.50 -4.00 2.03
CA GLN A 240 -5.76 -3.41 3.13
C GLN A 240 -6.71 -2.86 4.20
N ILE A 241 -7.63 -1.97 3.83
CA ILE A 241 -8.58 -1.36 4.76
C ILE A 241 -9.45 -2.44 5.44
N ALA A 242 -9.95 -3.42 4.67
CA ALA A 242 -10.73 -4.52 5.19
C ALA A 242 -9.91 -5.44 6.10
N GLY A 243 -8.68 -5.75 5.74
CA GLY A 243 -7.78 -6.64 6.49
C GLY A 243 -7.32 -6.03 7.80
N GLN A 244 -6.96 -4.74 7.81
CA GLN A 244 -6.55 -4.02 9.02
C GLN A 244 -7.64 -3.95 10.10
N LYS A 245 -8.90 -4.18 9.74
CA LYS A 245 -9.99 -4.33 10.71
C LYS A 245 -9.79 -5.51 11.67
N TYR A 246 -9.06 -6.54 11.27
CA TYR A 246 -8.95 -7.82 11.98
C TYR A 246 -7.59 -8.06 12.61
N VAL A 247 -6.60 -7.23 12.34
CA VAL A 247 -5.23 -7.34 12.87
C VAL A 247 -4.75 -5.99 13.40
N ASN A 248 -3.79 -6.00 14.31
CA ASN A 248 -3.17 -4.76 14.77
C ASN A 248 -2.25 -4.16 13.71
N VAL A 249 -1.96 -2.86 13.81
CA VAL A 249 -1.20 -2.11 12.81
C VAL A 249 0.23 -2.62 12.62
N ILE A 250 0.85 -3.17 13.65
CA ILE A 250 2.22 -3.69 13.58
C ILE A 250 2.24 -4.99 12.77
N LEU A 251 1.33 -5.94 13.05
CA LEU A 251 1.19 -7.15 12.25
C LEU A 251 0.78 -6.81 10.81
N ALA A 252 -0.11 -5.83 10.63
CA ALA A 252 -0.50 -5.35 9.30
C ALA A 252 0.72 -4.84 8.53
N SER A 253 1.58 -4.01 9.13
CA SER A 253 2.78 -3.48 8.47
C SER A 253 3.78 -4.57 8.08
N ILE A 254 3.95 -5.61 8.92
CA ILE A 254 4.80 -6.76 8.60
C ILE A 254 4.23 -7.57 7.43
N LEU A 255 2.91 -7.81 7.40
CA LEU A 255 2.27 -8.52 6.29
C LEU A 255 2.35 -7.73 4.99
N LEU A 256 2.14 -6.42 5.05
CA LEU A 256 2.22 -5.54 3.88
C LEU A 256 3.64 -5.44 3.33
N SER A 257 4.68 -5.47 4.19
CA SER A 257 6.08 -5.44 3.75
C SER A 257 6.50 -6.64 2.90
N LEU A 258 5.70 -7.72 2.87
CA LEU A 258 5.87 -8.82 1.91
C LEU A 258 5.75 -8.37 0.45
N GLU A 259 5.25 -7.18 0.19
CA GLU A 259 5.29 -6.60 -1.17
C GLU A 259 6.71 -6.63 -1.76
N SER A 260 7.74 -6.43 -0.93
CA SER A 260 9.15 -6.51 -1.35
C SER A 260 9.54 -7.94 -1.75
N VAL A 261 9.08 -8.96 -1.00
CA VAL A 261 9.30 -10.38 -1.35
C VAL A 261 8.59 -10.72 -2.65
N PHE A 262 7.33 -10.32 -2.79
CA PHE A 262 6.56 -10.58 -4.00
C PHE A 262 7.08 -9.81 -5.20
N SER A 263 7.67 -8.62 -5.01
CA SER A 263 8.32 -7.86 -6.08
C SER A 263 9.52 -8.62 -6.66
N VAL A 264 10.36 -9.19 -5.80
CA VAL A 264 11.52 -10.01 -6.22
C VAL A 264 11.07 -11.30 -6.90
N LEU A 265 10.06 -11.98 -6.37
CA LEU A 265 9.48 -13.18 -6.98
C LEU A 265 8.86 -12.87 -8.36
N ALA A 266 8.20 -11.70 -8.48
CA ALA A 266 7.65 -11.25 -9.76
C ALA A 266 8.76 -10.95 -10.78
N GLY A 267 9.86 -10.30 -10.37
CA GLY A 267 11.04 -10.09 -11.20
C GLY A 267 11.63 -11.40 -11.72
N TRP A 268 11.78 -12.38 -10.84
CA TRP A 268 12.24 -13.72 -11.23
C TRP A 268 11.29 -14.39 -12.22
N MET A 269 9.99 -14.37 -11.96
CA MET A 269 8.99 -15.08 -12.76
C MET A 269 8.71 -14.41 -14.12
N PHE A 270 8.61 -13.06 -14.15
CA PHE A 270 8.16 -12.32 -15.32
C PHE A 270 9.29 -11.66 -16.12
N LEU A 271 10.39 -11.31 -15.45
CA LEU A 271 11.53 -10.63 -16.07
C LEU A 271 12.73 -11.56 -16.28
N GLY A 272 12.65 -12.82 -15.83
CA GLY A 272 13.75 -13.79 -15.95
C GLY A 272 14.96 -13.46 -15.06
N GLU A 273 14.78 -12.66 -14.01
CA GLU A 273 15.83 -12.35 -13.05
C GLU A 273 16.22 -13.60 -12.26
N THR A 274 17.48 -13.72 -11.85
CA THR A 274 17.95 -14.85 -11.05
C THR A 274 17.89 -14.54 -9.58
N LEU A 275 17.27 -15.41 -8.80
CA LEU A 275 17.25 -15.30 -7.35
C LEU A 275 18.60 -15.74 -6.75
N SER A 276 19.27 -14.85 -6.06
CA SER A 276 20.47 -15.15 -5.29
C SER A 276 20.13 -15.88 -3.98
N MET A 277 21.08 -16.66 -3.44
CA MET A 277 20.93 -17.30 -2.13
C MET A 277 20.71 -16.28 -1.00
N ARG A 278 21.20 -15.05 -1.17
CA ARG A 278 21.00 -13.94 -0.27
C ARG A 278 19.53 -13.49 -0.24
N GLU A 279 18.91 -13.33 -1.42
CA GLU A 279 17.49 -12.96 -1.53
C GLU A 279 16.57 -14.04 -0.98
N ILE A 280 16.89 -15.33 -1.24
CA ILE A 280 16.16 -16.46 -0.66
C ILE A 280 16.25 -16.42 0.88
N GLY A 281 17.44 -16.19 1.44
CA GLY A 281 17.64 -16.03 2.88
C GLY A 281 16.85 -14.87 3.46
N GLY A 282 16.79 -13.74 2.74
CA GLY A 282 15.97 -12.58 3.09
C GLY A 282 14.48 -12.90 3.13
N CYS A 283 13.95 -13.62 2.13
CA CYS A 283 12.56 -14.07 2.10
C CYS A 283 12.21 -14.95 3.33
N VAL A 284 13.10 -15.87 3.69
CA VAL A 284 12.92 -16.72 4.87
C VAL A 284 12.87 -15.89 6.16
N LEU A 285 13.74 -14.88 6.30
CA LEU A 285 13.73 -13.97 7.46
C LEU A 285 12.42 -13.18 7.57
N VAL A 286 11.92 -12.60 6.46
CA VAL A 286 10.66 -11.86 6.48
C VAL A 286 9.49 -12.78 6.84
N PHE A 287 9.48 -14.02 6.33
CA PHE A 287 8.48 -15.01 6.72
C PHE A 287 8.57 -15.39 8.22
N ALA A 288 9.78 -15.57 8.74
CA ALA A 288 9.99 -15.84 10.18
C ALA A 288 9.50 -14.66 11.05
N ALA A 289 9.69 -13.42 10.60
CA ALA A 289 9.19 -12.24 11.29
C ALA A 289 7.67 -12.22 11.43
N ILE A 290 6.94 -12.67 10.40
CA ILE A 290 5.47 -12.79 10.46
C ILE A 290 5.05 -13.78 11.54
N LEU A 291 5.73 -14.92 11.64
CA LEU A 291 5.45 -15.92 12.68
C LEU A 291 5.75 -15.35 14.07
N LEU A 292 6.88 -14.64 14.24
CA LEU A 292 7.25 -13.98 15.50
C LEU A 292 6.21 -12.94 15.93
N ALA A 293 5.73 -12.12 15.00
CA ALA A 293 4.73 -11.08 15.29
C ALA A 293 3.37 -11.63 15.75
N GLN A 294 3.08 -12.89 15.44
CA GLN A 294 1.84 -13.57 15.82
C GLN A 294 1.95 -14.32 17.17
N MET A 295 3.16 -14.43 17.74
CA MET A 295 3.36 -15.13 19.01
C MET A 295 2.66 -14.38 20.15
N PRO A 296 1.89 -15.09 21.00
CA PRO A 296 1.28 -14.48 22.17
C PRO A 296 2.38 -14.05 23.16
N GLU A 297 2.15 -12.91 23.82
CA GLU A 297 3.01 -12.52 24.94
C GLU A 297 2.98 -13.62 26.01
N ARG A 298 4.16 -14.17 26.35
CA ARG A 298 4.31 -14.90 27.60
C ARG A 298 4.20 -13.87 28.73
N LYS A 299 3.08 -13.92 29.47
CA LYS A 299 2.90 -13.18 30.72
C LYS A 299 3.94 -13.58 31.73
#